data_689497a7a4704f16e14edb46a816cd38
#
_entry.id   689497a7a4704f16e14edb46a816cd38
#
_cell.length_a   1.000
_cell.length_b   1.000
_cell.length_c   1.000
_cell.angle_alpha   90.00
_cell.angle_beta   90.00
_cell.angle_gamma   90.00
#
_symmetry.space_group_name_H-M   'P 1'
#
loop_
_entity.id
_entity.type
_entity.pdbx_description
1 polymer ?
#
loop_
_entity_poly.entity_id
_entity_poly.type
_entity_poly.pdbx_seq_one_letter_code
_entity_poly.pdbx_strand_id
1 'polypeptide(L)'
;MTMKKILFALLSVAVLSSCSSDFLNTMSTSKIDESTVFETTESAKMAIEGLVAHTYYFTGTAPRMGYNFIILQNEVMGEDLMYSKKNAQWTTSAKWSLHNDPTSGGMVYIYKWFYTMIMNANTIIRNMEDGISEGPQQERDFIEAQALTYRAWCHFLAVQWYGLRYDYDNPSKNDTNLGIVIRTDNSGEPKARASVAEVYAQINEDLDKAIELFEGSSVVRSDKANIDINVCRGIKARVLLTQGQWEAAAEMAKLVENGSGAKLDAKTYERKVGRGCDSSNSEWIWCQIAHEELGIHKYGQFYSYISNTNVSYNQNTPRCINNLLYARIPDTDVRKDLWLEDPTTMDKKDIVYPPSGNLYPWMSQKFIVCAIDNTSSAYDGSKLSADVPYMRLPEIILIEAEGYARAGKTAEAQAALNKLAKVRDSAYPGCTSTGDALIDEILFQRRIELWGEGFRFPDLKRLHMDLDRGPKPRDGYNQGGWKSYKHQDNLDPLASNYNMYDAQEIGEENRFRDKDHIDWQFAIPQDEIDANPLCQQNLL
;
A
#
# COMPACT_ATOMS: atom_id res chain seq x y z
N MET A 1 77.48 17.37 14.14
CA MET A 1 76.06 17.25 13.86
C MET A 1 75.88 16.74 12.42
N THR A 2 75.51 15.50 12.22
CA THR A 2 75.57 14.82 10.92
C THR A 2 74.40 15.28 10.02
N MET A 3 74.71 15.45 8.74
CA MET A 3 73.78 15.86 7.64
C MET A 3 72.39 15.21 7.69
N LYS A 4 72.24 14.04 8.30
CA LYS A 4 70.98 13.36 8.52
C LYS A 4 70.04 14.08 9.52
N LYS A 5 70.54 14.85 10.48
CA LYS A 5 69.74 15.62 11.44
C LYS A 5 69.21 16.92 10.85
N ILE A 6 69.89 17.46 9.85
CA ILE A 6 69.46 18.67 9.13
C ILE A 6 68.38 18.32 8.11
N LEU A 7 68.46 17.14 7.50
CA LEU A 7 67.45 16.67 6.56
C LEU A 7 66.11 16.34 7.28
N PHE A 8 66.17 15.83 8.52
CA PHE A 8 64.98 15.54 9.33
C PHE A 8 64.32 16.82 9.89
N ALA A 9 65.11 17.86 10.18
CA ALA A 9 64.57 19.17 10.59
C ALA A 9 63.94 19.95 9.43
N LEU A 10 64.44 19.80 8.21
CA LEU A 10 63.83 20.39 7.01
C LEU A 10 62.57 19.65 6.54
N LEU A 11 62.49 18.34 6.79
CA LEU A 11 61.28 17.58 6.49
C LEU A 11 60.14 17.87 7.49
N SER A 12 60.46 18.21 8.75
CA SER A 12 59.44 18.52 9.76
C SER A 12 58.85 19.93 9.62
N VAL A 13 59.56 20.87 8.95
CA VAL A 13 59.04 22.22 8.67
C VAL A 13 58.16 22.23 7.40
N ALA A 14 58.38 21.31 6.45
CA ALA A 14 57.57 21.21 5.23
C ALA A 14 56.19 20.57 5.45
N VAL A 15 55.95 19.93 6.61
CA VAL A 15 54.66 19.30 6.94
C VAL A 15 53.72 20.27 7.71
N LEU A 16 54.20 21.42 8.14
CA LEU A 16 53.43 22.41 8.93
C LEU A 16 52.86 23.57 8.12
N SER A 17 53.10 23.63 6.79
CA SER A 17 52.60 24.71 5.94
C SER A 17 51.51 24.29 4.95
N SER A 18 50.92 23.11 5.15
CA SER A 18 49.79 22.64 4.35
C SER A 18 48.50 22.57 5.14
N CYS A 19 48.21 23.54 6.00
CA CYS A 19 46.88 23.79 6.49
C CYS A 19 46.33 24.98 5.69
N SER A 20 45.87 24.71 4.48
CA SER A 20 44.93 25.61 3.82
C SER A 20 43.60 25.54 4.56
N SER A 21 42.91 26.65 4.72
CA SER A 21 41.57 26.75 5.33
C SER A 21 40.53 25.83 4.67
N ASP A 22 40.83 25.32 3.49
CA ASP A 22 39.99 24.34 2.76
C ASP A 22 40.00 22.94 3.38
N PHE A 23 41.01 22.58 4.20
CA PHE A 23 40.99 21.26 4.87
C PHE A 23 40.03 21.19 6.07
N LEU A 24 39.57 22.34 6.57
CA LEU A 24 38.54 22.42 7.62
C LEU A 24 37.11 22.47 7.08
N ASN A 25 36.99 22.63 5.76
CA ASN A 25 35.71 22.57 5.02
C ASN A 25 35.47 21.20 4.37
N THR A 26 35.98 20.12 4.89
CA THR A 26 35.54 18.79 4.49
C THR A 26 34.11 18.59 4.95
N MET A 27 33.16 18.80 4.04
CA MET A 27 31.82 18.30 4.22
C MET A 27 31.92 16.84 4.61
N SER A 28 31.24 16.47 5.70
CA SER A 28 31.10 15.08 6.09
C SER A 28 30.51 14.35 4.87
N THR A 29 31.26 13.43 4.27
CA THR A 29 30.83 12.61 3.13
C THR A 29 29.59 11.74 3.45
N SER A 30 29.06 11.84 4.65
CA SER A 30 27.85 11.15 5.12
C SER A 30 26.60 12.05 5.22
N LYS A 31 26.68 13.35 4.95
CA LYS A 31 25.54 14.27 4.87
C LYS A 31 25.75 15.20 3.68
N ILE A 32 24.97 14.98 2.64
CA ILE A 32 24.80 15.97 1.57
C ILE A 32 24.04 17.13 2.20
N ASP A 33 24.58 18.35 2.13
CA ASP A 33 23.93 19.54 2.65
C ASP A 33 22.65 19.84 1.85
N GLU A 34 21.60 20.26 2.54
CA GLU A 34 20.32 20.62 1.92
C GLU A 34 20.51 21.63 0.80
N SER A 35 21.39 22.64 0.99
CA SER A 35 21.72 23.65 -0.01
C SER A 35 22.24 23.03 -1.33
N THR A 36 23.02 21.96 -1.27
CA THR A 36 23.55 21.26 -2.46
C THR A 36 22.48 20.46 -3.16
N VAL A 37 21.56 19.80 -2.43
CA VAL A 37 20.47 19.03 -3.02
C VAL A 37 19.50 19.93 -3.77
N PHE A 38 19.27 21.14 -3.26
CA PHE A 38 18.31 22.09 -3.85
C PHE A 38 18.96 23.21 -4.65
N GLU A 39 20.24 23.12 -4.99
CA GLU A 39 20.91 24.10 -5.84
C GLU A 39 20.28 24.20 -7.23
N THR A 40 19.92 23.06 -7.82
CA THR A 40 19.29 22.98 -9.14
C THR A 40 18.07 22.06 -9.16
N THR A 41 17.17 22.25 -10.13
CA THR A 41 16.04 21.34 -10.34
C THR A 41 16.50 19.91 -10.65
N GLU A 42 17.63 19.74 -11.32
CA GLU A 42 18.19 18.41 -11.59
C GLU A 42 18.62 17.69 -10.32
N SER A 43 19.29 18.40 -9.39
CA SER A 43 19.63 17.81 -8.09
C SER A 43 18.41 17.63 -7.19
N ALA A 44 17.42 18.52 -7.24
CA ALA A 44 16.17 18.39 -6.49
C ALA A 44 15.33 17.16 -6.90
N LYS A 45 15.43 16.69 -8.15
CA LYS A 45 14.81 15.43 -8.59
C LYS A 45 15.29 14.23 -7.75
N MET A 46 16.54 14.23 -7.29
CA MET A 46 17.06 13.18 -6.41
C MET A 46 16.35 13.14 -5.05
N ALA A 47 15.83 14.28 -4.56
CA ALA A 47 15.02 14.28 -3.35
C ALA A 47 13.66 13.60 -3.57
N ILE A 48 13.07 13.74 -4.76
CA ILE A 48 11.87 12.97 -5.15
C ILE A 48 12.19 11.48 -5.23
N GLU A 49 13.31 11.08 -5.85
CA GLU A 49 13.73 9.67 -5.88
C GLU A 49 13.96 9.12 -4.46
N GLY A 50 14.41 9.98 -3.54
CA GLY A 50 14.48 9.66 -2.11
C GLY A 50 13.11 9.33 -1.51
N LEU A 51 12.05 10.09 -1.85
CA LEU A 51 10.67 9.78 -1.44
C LEU A 51 10.18 8.48 -2.07
N VAL A 52 10.43 8.26 -3.38
CA VAL A 52 10.10 7.01 -4.09
C VAL A 52 10.73 5.82 -3.37
N ALA A 53 12.05 5.86 -3.14
CA ALA A 53 12.76 4.79 -2.44
C ALA A 53 12.21 4.57 -1.01
N HIS A 54 11.85 5.63 -0.30
CA HIS A 54 11.34 5.53 1.05
C HIS A 54 9.95 4.88 1.14
N THR A 55 9.20 4.81 0.03
CA THR A 55 7.91 4.08 0.00
C THR A 55 8.08 2.58 0.25
N TYR A 56 9.22 1.99 -0.04
CA TYR A 56 9.45 0.53 0.06
C TYR A 56 10.79 0.12 0.68
N TYR A 57 11.62 1.08 1.10
CA TYR A 57 12.93 0.77 1.66
C TYR A 57 12.81 -0.08 2.92
N PHE A 58 13.51 -1.23 2.93
CA PHE A 58 13.47 -2.20 4.01
C PHE A 58 14.70 -2.09 4.92
N THR A 59 14.48 -1.96 6.22
CA THR A 59 15.53 -1.84 7.22
C THR A 59 15.53 -2.95 8.29
N GLY A 60 15.18 -4.18 7.89
CA GLY A 60 15.46 -5.38 8.69
C GLY A 60 14.29 -6.12 9.31
N THR A 61 13.08 -5.53 9.44
CA THR A 61 11.88 -6.21 9.97
C THR A 61 10.63 -5.85 9.18
N ALA A 62 9.59 -6.70 9.22
CA ALA A 62 8.37 -6.51 8.46
C ALA A 62 7.73 -5.12 8.57
N PRO A 63 7.60 -4.49 9.76
CA PRO A 63 7.04 -3.14 9.85
C PRO A 63 7.85 -2.05 9.13
N ARG A 64 9.07 -2.38 8.71
CA ARG A 64 10.00 -1.43 8.07
C ARG A 64 10.07 -1.62 6.56
N MET A 65 8.91 -1.83 5.93
CA MET A 65 8.76 -1.95 4.49
C MET A 65 7.99 -0.77 3.88
N GLY A 66 7.89 0.36 4.58
CA GLY A 66 7.16 1.52 4.11
C GLY A 66 5.69 1.21 3.79
N TYR A 67 5.23 1.66 2.62
CA TYR A 67 3.84 1.47 2.21
C TYR A 67 3.44 0.00 2.02
N ASN A 68 4.38 -0.87 1.70
CA ASN A 68 4.12 -2.31 1.59
C ASN A 68 3.61 -2.91 2.91
N PHE A 69 4.06 -2.39 4.05
CA PHE A 69 3.53 -2.78 5.35
C PHE A 69 2.07 -2.34 5.51
N ILE A 70 1.74 -1.13 5.06
CA ILE A 70 0.37 -0.58 5.15
C ILE A 70 -0.59 -1.42 4.32
N ILE A 71 -0.22 -1.79 3.09
CA ILE A 71 -1.00 -2.68 2.23
C ILE A 71 -1.32 -3.99 2.95
N LEU A 72 -0.29 -4.66 3.47
CA LEU A 72 -0.45 -5.95 4.14
C LEU A 72 -1.26 -5.83 5.43
N GLN A 73 -1.03 -4.79 6.23
CA GLN A 73 -1.78 -4.54 7.46
C GLN A 73 -3.27 -4.36 7.18
N ASN A 74 -3.62 -3.56 6.18
CA ASN A 74 -5.00 -3.29 5.79
C ASN A 74 -5.72 -4.56 5.29
N GLU A 75 -5.02 -5.44 4.56
CA GLU A 75 -5.61 -6.70 4.11
C GLU A 75 -5.84 -7.68 5.26
N VAL A 76 -4.83 -7.80 6.11
CA VAL A 76 -4.85 -8.75 7.23
C VAL A 76 -5.90 -8.37 8.28
N MET A 77 -6.18 -7.09 8.44
CA MET A 77 -7.23 -6.60 9.33
C MET A 77 -8.64 -6.77 8.76
N GLY A 78 -8.77 -7.01 7.47
CA GLY A 78 -10.05 -7.27 6.80
C GLY A 78 -10.58 -8.68 7.01
N GLU A 79 -11.56 -9.05 6.19
CA GLU A 79 -12.24 -10.35 6.19
C GLU A 79 -12.00 -11.17 4.93
N ASP A 80 -11.37 -10.59 3.89
CA ASP A 80 -11.20 -11.23 2.59
C ASP A 80 -9.92 -12.05 2.50
N LEU A 81 -8.85 -11.62 3.18
CA LEU A 81 -7.59 -12.35 3.26
C LEU A 81 -7.57 -13.20 4.51
N MET A 82 -7.27 -14.44 4.31
CA MET A 82 -7.33 -15.48 5.32
C MET A 82 -6.00 -16.26 5.38
N TYR A 83 -5.74 -16.92 6.55
CA TYR A 83 -4.55 -17.73 6.78
C TYR A 83 -4.85 -19.21 6.77
N SER A 84 -3.92 -20.02 6.31
CA SER A 84 -4.07 -21.48 6.26
C SER A 84 -3.61 -22.21 7.51
N LYS A 85 -2.98 -21.54 8.46
CA LYS A 85 -2.29 -22.20 9.58
C LYS A 85 -2.21 -21.32 10.84
N LYS A 86 -2.18 -22.01 11.96
CA LYS A 86 -1.85 -21.54 13.30
C LYS A 86 -0.48 -20.85 13.38
N ASN A 87 -0.34 -19.83 14.23
CA ASN A 87 0.90 -19.05 14.40
C ASN A 87 1.44 -18.43 13.09
N ALA A 88 0.53 -17.98 12.23
CA ALA A 88 0.91 -17.26 11.02
C ALA A 88 1.59 -15.93 11.37
N GLN A 89 2.48 -15.49 10.50
CA GLN A 89 2.93 -14.10 10.53
C GLN A 89 1.72 -13.17 10.45
N TRP A 90 1.71 -12.07 11.20
CA TRP A 90 0.61 -11.09 11.26
C TRP A 90 -0.62 -11.51 12.08
N THR A 91 -0.52 -12.56 12.90
CA THR A 91 -1.65 -13.00 13.76
C THR A 91 -2.11 -11.87 14.69
N THR A 92 -1.19 -11.08 15.27
CA THR A 92 -1.53 -9.94 16.13
C THR A 92 -2.29 -8.85 15.38
N SER A 93 -1.95 -8.60 14.11
CA SER A 93 -2.70 -7.69 13.25
C SER A 93 -4.10 -8.22 12.95
N ALA A 94 -4.22 -9.51 12.60
CA ALA A 94 -5.50 -10.15 12.35
C ALA A 94 -6.42 -10.18 13.58
N LYS A 95 -5.83 -10.27 14.77
CA LYS A 95 -6.55 -10.18 16.07
C LYS A 95 -6.93 -8.75 16.45
N TRP A 96 -6.53 -7.76 15.69
CA TRP A 96 -6.71 -6.36 16.01
C TRP A 96 -6.08 -5.95 17.36
N SER A 97 -4.98 -6.60 17.75
CA SER A 97 -4.27 -6.30 19.00
C SER A 97 -2.98 -5.51 18.79
N LEU A 98 -2.38 -5.57 17.59
CA LEU A 98 -1.12 -4.88 17.32
C LEU A 98 -1.26 -3.36 17.34
N HIS A 99 -2.31 -2.84 16.74
CA HIS A 99 -2.53 -1.40 16.56
C HIS A 99 -3.07 -0.71 17.81
N ASN A 100 -3.52 -1.46 18.80
CA ASN A 100 -3.98 -0.95 20.10
C ASN A 100 -2.85 -0.85 21.13
N ASP A 101 -1.63 -1.33 20.80
CA ASP A 101 -0.47 -1.22 21.67
C ASP A 101 0.37 0.02 21.28
N PRO A 102 0.31 1.13 22.05
CA PRO A 102 1.05 2.35 21.75
C PRO A 102 2.56 2.17 21.89
N THR A 103 3.03 1.08 22.49
CA THR A 103 4.45 0.77 22.69
C THR A 103 4.99 -0.21 21.64
N SER A 104 4.12 -0.70 20.75
CA SER A 104 4.52 -1.60 19.66
C SER A 104 5.58 -0.95 18.77
N GLY A 105 6.78 -1.53 18.74
CA GLY A 105 7.88 -1.03 17.91
C GLY A 105 7.54 -0.98 16.42
N GLY A 106 6.65 -1.85 15.94
CA GLY A 106 6.14 -1.84 14.58
C GLY A 106 5.26 -0.62 14.30
N MET A 107 4.34 -0.32 15.22
CA MET A 107 3.43 0.83 15.07
C MET A 107 4.17 2.16 15.27
N VAL A 108 5.12 2.23 16.19
CA VAL A 108 6.03 3.38 16.34
C VAL A 108 6.79 3.65 15.04
N TYR A 109 7.32 2.59 14.40
CA TYR A 109 8.07 2.75 13.16
C TYR A 109 7.20 3.31 12.03
N ILE A 110 6.00 2.78 11.83
CA ILE A 110 5.14 3.23 10.72
C ILE A 110 4.59 4.64 10.95
N TYR A 111 4.32 5.02 12.19
CA TYR A 111 3.97 6.39 12.52
C TYR A 111 5.12 7.36 12.15
N LYS A 112 6.35 7.02 12.55
CA LYS A 112 7.55 7.78 12.17
C LYS A 112 7.73 7.82 10.65
N TRP A 113 7.40 6.74 9.95
CA TRP A 113 7.46 6.71 8.49
C TRP A 113 6.54 7.75 7.85
N PHE A 114 5.29 7.86 8.27
CA PHE A 114 4.36 8.88 7.76
C PHE A 114 4.94 10.28 7.91
N TYR A 115 5.38 10.62 9.10
CA TYR A 115 5.88 11.98 9.38
C TYR A 115 7.26 12.24 8.77
N THR A 116 8.10 11.23 8.58
CA THR A 116 9.34 11.38 7.82
C THR A 116 9.06 11.70 6.35
N MET A 117 8.10 11.00 5.73
CA MET A 117 7.67 11.30 4.37
C MET A 117 7.13 12.73 4.25
N ILE A 118 6.27 13.15 5.19
CA ILE A 118 5.70 14.49 5.26
C ILE A 118 6.80 15.55 5.42
N MET A 119 7.77 15.35 6.34
CA MET A 119 8.88 16.28 6.54
C MET A 119 9.76 16.42 5.30
N ASN A 120 10.07 15.31 4.64
CA ASN A 120 10.85 15.35 3.39
C ASN A 120 10.08 16.09 2.29
N ALA A 121 8.76 15.83 2.15
CA ALA A 121 7.91 16.55 1.22
C ALA A 121 7.88 18.07 1.54
N ASN A 122 7.72 18.46 2.82
CA ASN A 122 7.76 19.86 3.24
C ASN A 122 9.08 20.54 2.86
N THR A 123 10.21 19.84 3.00
CA THR A 123 11.51 20.38 2.61
C THR A 123 11.57 20.65 1.11
N ILE A 124 11.08 19.72 0.30
CA ILE A 124 11.03 19.89 -1.16
C ILE A 124 10.11 21.06 -1.55
N ILE A 125 8.87 21.09 -1.02
CA ILE A 125 7.88 22.13 -1.30
C ILE A 125 8.48 23.51 -1.02
N ARG A 126 9.02 23.72 0.19
CA ARG A 126 9.63 24.99 0.56
C ARG A 126 10.72 25.44 -0.42
N ASN A 127 11.61 24.54 -0.80
CA ASN A 127 12.71 24.89 -1.72
C ASN A 127 12.23 25.20 -3.14
N MET A 128 11.09 24.63 -3.56
CA MET A 128 10.48 24.94 -4.87
C MET A 128 9.71 26.25 -4.84
N GLU A 129 8.88 26.49 -3.79
CA GLU A 129 8.09 27.71 -3.61
C GLU A 129 8.98 28.96 -3.44
N ASP A 130 10.05 28.85 -2.67
CA ASP A 130 11.00 29.96 -2.45
C ASP A 130 11.88 30.23 -3.68
N GLY A 131 11.79 29.39 -4.71
CA GLY A 131 12.57 29.53 -5.95
C GLY A 131 14.07 29.37 -5.73
N ILE A 132 14.49 28.64 -4.69
CA ILE A 132 15.89 28.42 -4.34
C ILE A 132 16.59 27.60 -5.42
N SER A 133 15.92 26.59 -5.96
CA SER A 133 16.49 25.73 -7.00
C SER A 133 16.59 26.45 -8.36
N GLU A 134 17.79 26.51 -8.91
CA GLU A 134 17.99 27.01 -10.26
C GLU A 134 17.46 26.00 -11.29
N GLY A 135 16.73 26.48 -12.29
CA GLY A 135 16.19 25.66 -13.37
C GLY A 135 14.89 26.20 -13.95
N PRO A 136 14.32 25.49 -14.94
CA PRO A 136 13.04 25.87 -15.55
C PRO A 136 11.88 25.86 -14.55
N GLN A 137 10.98 26.84 -14.65
CA GLN A 137 9.80 26.90 -13.77
C GLN A 137 8.96 25.63 -13.86
N GLN A 138 8.74 25.09 -15.06
CA GLN A 138 7.97 23.85 -15.25
C GLN A 138 8.56 22.64 -14.55
N GLU A 139 9.88 22.58 -14.36
CA GLU A 139 10.52 21.52 -13.58
C GLU A 139 10.30 21.72 -12.07
N ARG A 140 10.40 22.98 -11.59
CA ARG A 140 10.06 23.31 -10.19
C ARG A 140 8.61 22.95 -9.89
N ASP A 141 7.68 23.36 -10.76
CA ASP A 141 6.26 23.07 -10.63
C ASP A 141 6.00 21.56 -10.58
N PHE A 142 6.68 20.78 -11.43
CA PHE A 142 6.53 19.34 -11.47
C PHE A 142 7.08 18.66 -10.20
N ILE A 143 8.22 19.11 -9.68
CA ILE A 143 8.83 18.60 -8.44
C ILE A 143 7.95 18.96 -7.24
N GLU A 144 7.46 20.20 -7.15
CA GLU A 144 6.56 20.66 -6.10
C GLU A 144 5.25 19.87 -6.09
N ALA A 145 4.65 19.65 -7.26
CA ALA A 145 3.44 18.87 -7.41
C ALA A 145 3.59 17.43 -6.91
N GLN A 146 4.73 16.79 -7.20
CA GLN A 146 5.01 15.46 -6.66
C GLN A 146 5.11 15.49 -5.13
N ALA A 147 5.83 16.45 -4.56
CA ALA A 147 6.01 16.57 -3.11
C ALA A 147 4.69 16.86 -2.39
N LEU A 148 3.85 17.76 -2.93
CA LEU A 148 2.50 18.03 -2.43
C LEU A 148 1.64 16.76 -2.46
N THR A 149 1.71 15.99 -3.54
CA THR A 149 0.98 14.73 -3.65
C THR A 149 1.43 13.71 -2.61
N TYR A 150 2.74 13.57 -2.35
CA TYR A 150 3.26 12.70 -1.29
C TYR A 150 2.79 13.16 0.10
N ARG A 151 2.81 14.47 0.38
CA ARG A 151 2.34 15.01 1.65
C ARG A 151 0.86 14.72 1.88
N ALA A 152 0.03 15.01 0.90
CA ALA A 152 -1.40 14.72 0.94
C ALA A 152 -1.68 13.22 1.12
N TRP A 153 -0.99 12.39 0.36
CA TRP A 153 -1.14 10.94 0.43
C TRP A 153 -0.77 10.39 1.82
N CYS A 154 0.33 10.85 2.40
CA CYS A 154 0.73 10.42 3.75
C CYS A 154 -0.24 10.90 4.83
N HIS A 155 -0.75 12.13 4.76
CA HIS A 155 -1.80 12.60 5.66
C HIS A 155 -3.09 11.76 5.48
N PHE A 156 -3.46 11.43 4.25
CA PHE A 156 -4.63 10.60 3.95
C PHE A 156 -4.50 9.18 4.51
N LEU A 157 -3.35 8.53 4.34
CA LEU A 157 -3.11 7.22 4.94
C LEU A 157 -3.12 7.27 6.47
N ALA A 158 -2.46 8.28 7.05
CA ALA A 158 -2.39 8.43 8.50
C ALA A 158 -3.76 8.70 9.13
N VAL A 159 -4.60 9.56 8.53
CA VAL A 159 -5.93 9.84 9.10
C VAL A 159 -6.86 8.62 9.03
N GLN A 160 -6.71 7.75 8.02
CA GLN A 160 -7.48 6.51 7.95
C GLN A 160 -7.14 5.54 9.10
N TRP A 161 -5.93 5.58 9.64
CA TRP A 161 -5.53 4.75 10.77
C TRP A 161 -5.80 5.42 12.12
N TYR A 162 -5.30 6.64 12.31
CA TYR A 162 -5.26 7.31 13.61
C TYR A 162 -6.45 8.24 13.87
N GLY A 163 -7.15 8.69 12.82
CA GLY A 163 -8.35 9.51 12.92
C GLY A 163 -9.62 8.66 13.05
N LEU A 164 -10.71 9.29 13.46
CA LEU A 164 -12.04 8.74 13.25
C LEU A 164 -12.34 8.69 11.73
N ARG A 165 -13.29 7.84 11.32
CA ARG A 165 -13.72 7.83 9.93
C ARG A 165 -14.27 9.20 9.53
N TYR A 166 -14.15 9.55 8.27
CA TYR A 166 -14.90 10.70 7.74
C TYR A 166 -16.40 10.36 7.75
N ASP A 167 -17.20 11.11 8.50
CA ASP A 167 -18.63 10.88 8.61
C ASP A 167 -19.37 11.69 7.55
N TYR A 168 -19.60 11.09 6.37
CA TYR A 168 -20.32 11.71 5.27
C TYR A 168 -21.84 11.70 5.50
N ASP A 169 -22.36 10.89 6.43
CA ASP A 169 -23.77 10.88 6.81
C ASP A 169 -24.11 12.04 7.74
N ASN A 170 -23.14 12.46 8.56
CA ASN A 170 -23.24 13.58 9.49
C ASN A 170 -21.98 14.46 9.41
N PRO A 171 -21.79 15.24 8.34
CA PRO A 171 -20.56 15.97 8.07
C PRO A 171 -20.10 16.90 9.20
N SER A 172 -21.02 17.48 9.97
CA SER A 172 -20.69 18.37 11.10
C SER A 172 -19.93 17.66 12.24
N LYS A 173 -20.00 16.33 12.33
CA LYS A 173 -19.17 15.58 13.29
C LYS A 173 -17.68 15.66 12.96
N ASN A 174 -17.34 15.84 11.70
CA ASN A 174 -15.94 15.93 11.28
C ASN A 174 -15.25 17.16 11.85
N ASP A 175 -15.98 18.21 12.22
CA ASP A 175 -15.43 19.43 12.82
C ASP A 175 -14.93 19.19 14.27
N THR A 176 -15.43 18.16 14.91
CA THR A 176 -15.09 17.82 16.31
C THR A 176 -14.39 16.46 16.46
N ASN A 177 -14.57 15.56 15.50
CA ASN A 177 -13.90 14.28 15.48
C ASN A 177 -12.39 14.47 15.33
N LEU A 178 -11.61 13.84 16.22
CA LEU A 178 -10.15 13.94 16.16
C LEU A 178 -9.58 13.23 14.94
N GLY A 179 -8.82 13.99 14.17
CA GLY A 179 -8.00 13.52 13.06
C GLY A 179 -6.58 13.19 13.50
N ILE A 180 -5.61 13.84 12.89
CA ILE A 180 -4.16 13.67 13.14
C ILE A 180 -3.49 15.04 13.31
N VAL A 181 -2.22 15.03 13.68
CA VAL A 181 -1.40 16.25 13.66
C VAL A 181 -1.08 16.61 12.20
N ILE A 182 -1.50 17.79 11.76
CA ILE A 182 -1.15 18.32 10.42
C ILE A 182 0.25 18.93 10.49
N ARG A 183 1.14 18.51 9.59
CA ARG A 183 2.47 19.08 9.43
C ARG A 183 2.65 19.60 8.00
N THR A 184 2.69 20.94 7.87
CA THR A 184 3.00 21.64 6.62
C THR A 184 4.35 22.36 6.68
N ASP A 185 5.04 22.24 7.81
CA ASP A 185 6.37 22.78 8.07
C ASP A 185 7.24 21.77 8.84
N ASN A 186 8.51 22.08 8.97
CA ASN A 186 9.51 21.27 9.69
C ASN A 186 9.94 21.93 11.02
N SER A 187 9.09 22.74 11.62
CA SER A 187 9.41 23.51 12.84
C SER A 187 9.71 22.63 14.07
N GLY A 188 9.22 21.40 14.09
CA GLY A 188 9.35 20.51 15.26
C GLY A 188 8.54 20.94 16.49
N GLU A 189 7.81 22.06 16.42
CA GLU A 189 7.00 22.56 17.53
C GLU A 189 5.83 21.60 17.85
N PRO A 190 5.49 21.42 19.14
CA PRO A 190 4.32 20.65 19.52
C PRO A 190 3.05 21.20 18.86
N LYS A 191 2.23 20.31 18.28
CA LYS A 191 0.96 20.67 17.66
C LYS A 191 -0.14 19.73 18.14
N ALA A 192 -1.33 20.26 18.41
CA ALA A 192 -2.51 19.45 18.69
C ALA A 192 -2.93 18.67 17.42
N ARG A 193 -3.68 17.62 17.64
CA ARG A 193 -4.39 16.96 16.54
C ARG A 193 -5.46 17.89 15.98
N ALA A 194 -5.51 17.98 14.69
CA ALA A 194 -6.58 18.67 13.97
C ALA A 194 -7.85 17.80 13.93
N SER A 195 -8.97 18.44 13.66
CA SER A 195 -10.21 17.72 13.38
C SER A 195 -10.11 16.92 12.08
N VAL A 196 -10.98 15.93 11.91
CA VAL A 196 -11.09 15.18 10.65
C VAL A 196 -11.36 16.13 9.48
N ALA A 197 -12.25 17.12 9.66
CA ALA A 197 -12.55 18.13 8.63
C ALA A 197 -11.30 18.91 8.21
N GLU A 198 -10.52 19.42 9.18
CA GLU A 198 -9.30 20.18 8.91
C GLU A 198 -8.24 19.31 8.19
N VAL A 199 -8.09 18.05 8.59
CA VAL A 199 -7.14 17.13 7.93
C VAL A 199 -7.52 16.91 6.47
N TYR A 200 -8.81 16.64 6.18
CA TYR A 200 -9.25 16.44 4.80
C TYR A 200 -9.24 17.74 3.99
N ALA A 201 -9.43 18.90 4.62
CA ALA A 201 -9.25 20.19 3.97
C ALA A 201 -7.80 20.37 3.50
N GLN A 202 -6.81 20.10 4.37
CA GLN A 202 -5.39 20.18 4.01
C GLN A 202 -4.99 19.19 2.92
N ILE A 203 -5.50 17.95 2.99
CA ILE A 203 -5.28 16.95 1.95
C ILE A 203 -5.81 17.44 0.59
N ASN A 204 -7.01 17.99 0.58
CA ASN A 204 -7.62 18.51 -0.64
C ASN A 204 -6.86 19.72 -1.20
N GLU A 205 -6.44 20.65 -0.33
CA GLU A 205 -5.63 21.82 -0.71
C GLU A 205 -4.33 21.40 -1.40
N ASP A 206 -3.60 20.47 -0.80
CA ASP A 206 -2.35 19.94 -1.37
C ASP A 206 -2.58 19.28 -2.73
N LEU A 207 -3.63 18.46 -2.87
CA LEU A 207 -3.92 17.76 -4.12
C LEU A 207 -4.42 18.72 -5.21
N ASP A 208 -5.22 19.71 -4.86
CA ASP A 208 -5.72 20.69 -5.83
C ASP A 208 -4.58 21.57 -6.35
N LYS A 209 -3.70 22.04 -5.46
CA LYS A 209 -2.47 22.76 -5.86
C LYS A 209 -1.55 21.88 -6.71
N ALA A 210 -1.37 20.62 -6.34
CA ALA A 210 -0.54 19.69 -7.13
C ALA A 210 -1.12 19.48 -8.54
N ILE A 211 -2.43 19.31 -8.68
CA ILE A 211 -3.07 19.16 -9.99
C ILE A 211 -2.86 20.41 -10.85
N GLU A 212 -3.05 21.62 -10.28
CA GLU A 212 -2.81 22.89 -10.99
C GLU A 212 -1.36 22.98 -11.50
N LEU A 213 -0.38 22.67 -10.66
CA LEU A 213 1.03 22.68 -11.03
C LEU A 213 1.35 21.65 -12.13
N PHE A 214 0.81 20.44 -12.03
CA PHE A 214 0.97 19.43 -13.08
C PHE A 214 0.35 19.86 -14.41
N GLU A 215 -0.84 20.50 -14.38
CA GLU A 215 -1.50 21.02 -15.59
C GLU A 215 -0.69 22.15 -16.24
N GLY A 216 0.02 22.95 -15.45
CA GLY A 216 0.93 23.99 -15.92
C GLY A 216 2.27 23.48 -16.47
N SER A 217 2.62 22.22 -16.22
CA SER A 217 3.91 21.65 -16.58
C SER A 217 3.82 20.71 -17.79
N SER A 218 4.81 20.79 -18.69
CA SER A 218 4.97 19.82 -19.80
C SER A 218 5.93 18.68 -19.47
N VAL A 219 6.45 18.62 -18.25
CA VAL A 219 7.38 17.58 -17.80
C VAL A 219 6.65 16.24 -17.67
N VAL A 220 7.30 15.19 -18.18
CA VAL A 220 6.78 13.82 -18.11
C VAL A 220 7.59 13.04 -17.07
N ARG A 221 6.93 12.23 -16.26
CA ARG A 221 7.62 11.35 -15.29
C ARG A 221 8.53 10.34 -15.99
N SER A 222 9.60 9.91 -15.30
CA SER A 222 10.56 8.95 -15.82
C SER A 222 9.95 7.56 -16.03
N ASP A 223 9.16 7.09 -15.05
CA ASP A 223 8.56 5.77 -15.03
C ASP A 223 7.32 5.72 -14.11
N LYS A 224 6.77 4.52 -13.90
CA LYS A 224 5.57 4.33 -13.07
C LYS A 224 5.83 4.37 -11.55
N ALA A 225 7.07 4.48 -11.09
CA ALA A 225 7.35 4.68 -9.67
C ALA A 225 7.16 6.14 -9.25
N ASN A 226 7.32 7.06 -10.20
CA ASN A 226 7.15 8.49 -9.99
C ASN A 226 5.68 8.92 -10.11
N ILE A 227 5.32 9.96 -9.37
CA ILE A 227 3.97 10.55 -9.40
C ILE A 227 3.85 11.49 -10.60
N ASP A 228 2.74 11.38 -11.34
CA ASP A 228 2.27 12.33 -12.34
C ASP A 228 0.86 12.84 -11.99
N ILE A 229 0.29 13.66 -12.86
CA ILE A 229 -1.06 14.18 -12.69
C ILE A 229 -2.11 13.08 -12.54
N ASN A 230 -1.94 11.92 -13.19
CA ASN A 230 -2.93 10.83 -13.13
C ASN A 230 -2.85 10.09 -11.80
N VAL A 231 -1.64 9.92 -11.23
CA VAL A 231 -1.47 9.40 -9.88
C VAL A 231 -2.08 10.35 -8.85
N CYS A 232 -1.81 11.65 -8.97
CA CYS A 232 -2.39 12.68 -8.10
C CYS A 232 -3.93 12.67 -8.15
N ARG A 233 -4.50 12.68 -9.35
CA ARG A 233 -5.95 12.57 -9.56
C ARG A 233 -6.54 11.27 -9.01
N GLY A 234 -5.83 10.15 -9.14
CA GLY A 234 -6.25 8.87 -8.57
C GLY A 234 -6.29 8.90 -7.04
N ILE A 235 -5.30 9.52 -6.39
CA ILE A 235 -5.31 9.75 -4.94
C ILE A 235 -6.46 10.69 -4.57
N LYS A 236 -6.70 11.76 -5.32
CA LYS A 236 -7.84 12.66 -5.12
C LYS A 236 -9.17 11.93 -5.25
N ALA A 237 -9.32 11.02 -6.21
CA ALA A 237 -10.52 10.19 -6.36
C ALA A 237 -10.76 9.29 -5.12
N ARG A 238 -9.71 8.69 -4.54
CA ARG A 238 -9.79 7.94 -3.27
C ARG A 238 -10.25 8.82 -2.11
N VAL A 239 -9.72 10.04 -2.03
CA VAL A 239 -10.07 11.03 -0.99
C VAL A 239 -11.53 11.43 -1.12
N LEU A 240 -11.97 11.83 -2.30
CA LEU A 240 -13.35 12.23 -2.59
C LEU A 240 -14.34 11.10 -2.32
N LEU A 241 -14.01 9.86 -2.71
CA LEU A 241 -14.81 8.68 -2.42
C LEU A 241 -14.97 8.46 -0.90
N THR A 242 -13.90 8.66 -0.14
CA THR A 242 -13.92 8.53 1.33
C THR A 242 -14.77 9.63 1.98
N GLN A 243 -14.78 10.83 1.40
CA GLN A 243 -15.57 11.95 1.88
C GLN A 243 -17.06 11.89 1.46
N GLY A 244 -17.48 10.86 0.71
CA GLY A 244 -18.85 10.77 0.20
C GLY A 244 -19.15 11.79 -0.91
N GLN A 245 -18.13 12.39 -1.50
CA GLN A 245 -18.29 13.28 -2.66
C GLN A 245 -18.37 12.45 -3.94
N TRP A 246 -19.46 11.69 -4.05
CA TRP A 246 -19.62 10.56 -4.96
C TRP A 246 -19.39 10.92 -6.43
N GLU A 247 -20.13 11.93 -6.92
CA GLU A 247 -20.02 12.37 -8.32
C GLU A 247 -18.63 12.91 -8.63
N ALA A 248 -18.08 13.75 -7.73
CA ALA A 248 -16.74 14.30 -7.91
C ALA A 248 -15.66 13.20 -7.93
N ALA A 249 -15.81 12.15 -7.11
CA ALA A 249 -14.92 10.99 -7.12
C ALA A 249 -14.97 10.25 -8.46
N ALA A 250 -16.18 10.05 -9.01
CA ALA A 250 -16.36 9.39 -10.29
C ALA A 250 -15.77 10.19 -11.45
N GLU A 251 -16.03 11.51 -11.50
CA GLU A 251 -15.47 12.38 -12.54
C GLU A 251 -13.94 12.45 -12.46
N MET A 252 -13.37 12.52 -11.24
CA MET A 252 -11.92 12.49 -11.05
C MET A 252 -11.32 11.15 -11.52
N ALA A 253 -11.95 10.02 -11.20
CA ALA A 253 -11.54 8.70 -11.66
C ALA A 253 -11.60 8.60 -13.21
N LYS A 254 -12.63 9.16 -13.82
CA LYS A 254 -12.76 9.20 -15.28
C LYS A 254 -11.65 10.01 -15.97
N LEU A 255 -11.19 11.10 -15.34
CA LEU A 255 -10.03 11.83 -15.82
C LEU A 255 -8.76 10.94 -15.82
N VAL A 256 -8.58 10.12 -14.79
CA VAL A 256 -7.45 9.17 -14.71
C VAL A 256 -7.57 8.07 -15.77
N GLU A 257 -8.76 7.49 -15.95
CA GLU A 257 -9.00 6.47 -16.99
C GLU A 257 -8.60 6.99 -18.37
N ASN A 258 -9.03 8.21 -18.69
CA ASN A 258 -8.77 8.82 -20.01
C ASN A 258 -7.33 9.32 -20.17
N GLY A 259 -6.65 9.74 -19.10
CA GLY A 259 -5.35 10.40 -19.14
C GLY A 259 -4.15 9.50 -18.89
N SER A 260 -4.31 8.41 -18.14
CA SER A 260 -3.18 7.59 -17.70
C SER A 260 -2.52 6.72 -18.77
N GLY A 261 -3.22 6.48 -19.87
CA GLY A 261 -2.78 5.55 -20.91
C GLY A 261 -2.86 4.07 -20.50
N ALA A 262 -3.29 3.78 -19.28
CA ALA A 262 -3.50 2.42 -18.81
C ALA A 262 -4.65 1.74 -19.57
N LYS A 263 -4.56 0.41 -19.73
CA LYS A 263 -5.56 -0.36 -20.49
C LYS A 263 -5.84 -1.67 -19.78
N LEU A 264 -7.11 -2.02 -19.67
CA LEU A 264 -7.51 -3.34 -19.19
C LEU A 264 -6.93 -4.44 -20.09
N ASP A 265 -6.45 -5.49 -19.46
CA ASP A 265 -5.91 -6.66 -20.13
C ASP A 265 -6.60 -7.93 -19.59
N ALA A 266 -7.34 -8.61 -20.48
CA ALA A 266 -7.99 -9.89 -20.16
C ALA A 266 -6.97 -10.96 -19.72
N LYS A 267 -5.72 -10.81 -20.13
CA LYS A 267 -4.63 -11.75 -19.84
C LYS A 267 -3.85 -11.45 -18.56
N THR A 268 -4.16 -10.33 -17.89
CA THR A 268 -3.48 -9.94 -16.64
C THR A 268 -3.38 -11.11 -15.63
N TYR A 269 -4.33 -12.02 -15.64
CA TYR A 269 -4.39 -13.16 -14.72
C TYR A 269 -4.06 -14.52 -15.37
N GLU A 270 -3.59 -14.56 -16.62
CA GLU A 270 -3.16 -15.83 -17.23
C GLU A 270 -1.94 -16.42 -16.52
N ARG A 271 -2.02 -17.71 -16.14
CA ARG A 271 -1.04 -18.38 -15.29
C ARG A 271 0.35 -18.59 -15.90
N LYS A 272 0.50 -18.48 -17.20
CA LYS A 272 1.73 -18.84 -17.94
C LYS A 272 2.72 -17.71 -18.18
N VAL A 273 2.33 -16.48 -17.96
CA VAL A 273 3.17 -15.31 -18.24
C VAL A 273 3.31 -14.57 -16.94
N GLY A 274 4.44 -14.54 -16.28
CA GLY A 274 4.83 -13.78 -15.07
C GLY A 274 3.80 -12.88 -14.38
N ARG A 275 2.57 -13.02 -14.70
CA ARG A 275 1.31 -12.49 -14.18
C ARG A 275 1.28 -11.05 -13.77
N GLY A 276 1.94 -10.25 -14.58
CA GLY A 276 1.83 -8.84 -14.36
C GLY A 276 2.33 -8.38 -13.00
N CYS A 277 3.30 -9.09 -12.41
CA CYS A 277 4.01 -8.60 -11.23
C CYS A 277 5.21 -7.73 -11.63
N ASP A 278 5.05 -6.98 -12.68
CA ASP A 278 6.06 -6.03 -13.17
C ASP A 278 5.41 -4.77 -13.75
N SER A 279 6.18 -3.70 -13.80
CA SER A 279 5.76 -2.37 -14.24
C SER A 279 5.38 -2.29 -15.72
N SER A 280 5.67 -3.33 -16.52
CA SER A 280 5.22 -3.43 -17.92
C SER A 280 3.72 -3.73 -18.04
N ASN A 281 3.06 -4.16 -16.97
CA ASN A 281 1.62 -4.42 -16.96
C ASN A 281 0.85 -3.16 -17.39
N SER A 282 0.01 -3.33 -18.43
CA SER A 282 -0.74 -2.22 -19.02
C SER A 282 -1.80 -1.61 -18.09
N GLU A 283 -2.25 -2.36 -17.07
CA GLU A 283 -3.24 -1.87 -16.11
C GLU A 283 -2.64 -1.00 -15.01
N TRP A 284 -1.30 -1.03 -14.82
CA TRP A 284 -0.67 -0.33 -13.72
C TRP A 284 -0.42 1.14 -14.04
N ILE A 285 -0.88 2.00 -13.14
CA ILE A 285 -0.73 3.46 -13.22
C ILE A 285 0.42 3.92 -12.33
N TRP A 286 0.53 3.39 -11.12
CA TRP A 286 1.58 3.70 -10.15
C TRP A 286 2.02 2.42 -9.43
N CYS A 287 3.31 2.25 -9.23
CA CYS A 287 3.87 1.04 -8.63
C CYS A 287 5.24 1.30 -8.01
N GLN A 288 5.62 0.44 -7.08
CA GLN A 288 7.03 0.24 -6.74
C GLN A 288 7.70 -0.49 -7.90
N ILE A 289 8.86 0.00 -8.33
CA ILE A 289 9.76 -0.73 -9.23
C ILE A 289 10.90 -1.28 -8.40
N ALA A 290 11.12 -2.58 -8.49
CA ALA A 290 12.15 -3.25 -7.72
C ALA A 290 13.53 -3.01 -8.35
N HIS A 291 14.45 -2.43 -7.59
CA HIS A 291 15.85 -2.25 -7.98
C HIS A 291 16.76 -3.18 -7.19
N GLU A 292 17.64 -3.91 -7.88
CA GLU A 292 18.59 -4.84 -7.22
C GLU A 292 19.50 -4.13 -6.22
N GLU A 293 19.83 -2.87 -6.46
CA GLU A 293 20.71 -2.04 -5.64
C GLU A 293 20.10 -1.68 -4.27
N LEU A 294 18.77 -1.68 -4.13
CA LEU A 294 18.09 -1.34 -2.88
C LEU A 294 17.95 -2.51 -1.90
N GLY A 295 18.74 -3.57 -2.13
CA GLY A 295 18.82 -4.67 -1.20
C GLY A 295 17.53 -5.46 -1.08
N ILE A 296 17.12 -6.11 -2.16
CA ILE A 296 15.97 -7.01 -2.19
C ILE A 296 16.21 -8.16 -1.21
N HIS A 297 15.72 -7.95 0.00
CA HIS A 297 15.88 -8.94 1.04
C HIS A 297 14.72 -9.94 0.99
N LYS A 298 15.03 -11.24 0.87
CA LYS A 298 14.02 -12.31 0.76
C LYS A 298 12.95 -12.31 1.87
N TYR A 299 13.19 -11.63 2.99
CA TYR A 299 12.30 -11.52 4.13
C TYR A 299 11.68 -10.14 4.33
N GLY A 300 12.02 -9.17 3.49
CA GLY A 300 11.62 -7.78 3.65
C GLY A 300 10.80 -7.20 2.51
N GLN A 301 10.22 -8.05 1.68
CA GLN A 301 9.43 -7.62 0.54
C GLN A 301 7.96 -7.93 0.73
N PHE A 302 7.10 -7.16 0.07
CA PHE A 302 5.67 -7.41 -0.01
C PHE A 302 5.36 -8.89 -0.34
N TYR A 303 6.01 -9.43 -1.37
CA TYR A 303 5.80 -10.81 -1.82
C TYR A 303 6.23 -11.87 -0.80
N SER A 304 7.10 -11.54 0.14
CA SER A 304 7.47 -12.44 1.23
C SER A 304 6.30 -12.78 2.15
N TYR A 305 5.27 -11.93 2.17
CA TYR A 305 4.11 -12.04 3.07
C TYR A 305 2.79 -12.30 2.34
N ILE A 306 2.71 -12.08 1.03
CA ILE A 306 1.47 -12.27 0.27
C ILE A 306 1.59 -13.38 -0.79
N SER A 307 2.76 -13.59 -1.39
CA SER A 307 2.96 -14.59 -2.43
C SER A 307 3.13 -15.99 -1.86
N ASN A 308 2.27 -16.91 -2.26
CA ASN A 308 2.38 -18.32 -1.87
C ASN A 308 3.49 -19.07 -2.64
N THR A 309 4.06 -18.45 -3.65
CA THR A 309 5.18 -19.02 -4.45
C THR A 309 6.55 -18.51 -4.00
N ASN A 310 6.60 -17.65 -2.98
CA ASN A 310 7.84 -17.17 -2.40
C ASN A 310 8.44 -18.19 -1.41
N VAL A 311 9.75 -18.27 -1.36
CA VAL A 311 10.50 -19.18 -0.45
C VAL A 311 10.54 -18.75 1.02
N SER A 312 9.88 -17.65 1.39
CA SER A 312 9.99 -17.08 2.71
C SER A 312 8.84 -17.51 3.66
N TYR A 313 8.21 -16.55 4.31
CA TYR A 313 7.25 -16.82 5.39
C TYR A 313 5.99 -17.56 4.93
N ASN A 314 5.54 -17.36 3.69
CA ASN A 314 4.29 -17.95 3.21
C ASN A 314 4.38 -19.45 2.86
N GLN A 315 5.57 -20.04 2.84
CA GLN A 315 5.72 -21.48 2.65
C GLN A 315 4.91 -22.31 3.66
N ASN A 316 4.87 -21.83 4.90
CA ASN A 316 4.21 -22.53 6.00
C ASN A 316 2.84 -21.94 6.36
N THR A 317 2.53 -20.76 5.87
CA THR A 317 1.30 -20.01 6.21
C THR A 317 0.71 -19.32 4.98
N PRO A 318 0.29 -20.08 3.96
CA PRO A 318 -0.25 -19.52 2.74
C PRO A 318 -1.44 -18.61 2.99
N ARG A 319 -1.56 -17.61 2.14
CA ARG A 319 -2.69 -16.67 2.12
C ARG A 319 -3.81 -17.22 1.26
N CYS A 320 -5.00 -17.21 1.79
CA CYS A 320 -6.19 -17.74 1.15
C CYS A 320 -7.26 -16.65 1.03
N ILE A 321 -8.16 -16.79 0.08
CA ILE A 321 -9.39 -16.00 0.04
C ILE A 321 -10.41 -16.59 1.03
N ASN A 322 -11.27 -15.74 1.58
CA ASN A 322 -12.44 -16.19 2.32
C ASN A 322 -13.34 -17.04 1.39
N ASN A 323 -13.69 -18.26 1.81
CA ASN A 323 -14.47 -19.18 0.98
C ASN A 323 -15.88 -18.66 0.66
N LEU A 324 -16.47 -17.87 1.55
CA LEU A 324 -17.78 -17.27 1.29
C LEU A 324 -17.70 -16.21 0.19
N LEU A 325 -16.60 -15.46 0.13
CA LEU A 325 -16.33 -14.55 -0.98
C LEU A 325 -16.05 -15.34 -2.27
N TYR A 326 -15.19 -16.36 -2.19
CA TYR A 326 -14.84 -17.21 -3.32
C TYR A 326 -16.07 -17.87 -3.96
N ALA A 327 -16.99 -18.41 -3.15
CA ALA A 327 -18.20 -19.07 -3.63
C ALA A 327 -19.15 -18.16 -4.45
N ARG A 328 -18.99 -16.84 -4.33
CA ARG A 328 -19.76 -15.87 -5.13
C ARG A 328 -19.16 -15.61 -6.50
N ILE A 329 -17.92 -16.02 -6.75
CA ILE A 329 -17.23 -15.78 -8.04
C ILE A 329 -17.77 -16.77 -9.06
N PRO A 330 -18.33 -16.33 -10.22
CA PRO A 330 -18.77 -17.21 -11.27
C PRO A 330 -17.64 -18.10 -11.82
N ASP A 331 -17.97 -19.32 -12.27
CA ASP A 331 -16.98 -20.23 -12.85
C ASP A 331 -16.39 -19.73 -14.17
N THR A 332 -17.07 -18.80 -14.83
CA THR A 332 -16.63 -18.16 -16.07
C THR A 332 -15.72 -16.95 -15.86
N ASP A 333 -15.59 -16.49 -14.63
CA ASP A 333 -14.73 -15.35 -14.27
C ASP A 333 -13.28 -15.82 -14.13
N VAL A 334 -12.38 -15.26 -14.93
CA VAL A 334 -10.95 -15.62 -14.92
C VAL A 334 -10.27 -15.40 -13.57
N ARG A 335 -10.83 -14.54 -12.72
CA ARG A 335 -10.30 -14.30 -11.39
C ARG A 335 -10.55 -15.48 -10.45
N LYS A 336 -11.56 -16.32 -10.71
CA LYS A 336 -11.78 -17.52 -9.90
C LYS A 336 -10.55 -18.42 -9.87
N ASP A 337 -9.82 -18.47 -10.97
CA ASP A 337 -8.58 -19.22 -11.10
C ASP A 337 -7.40 -18.66 -10.31
N LEU A 338 -7.54 -17.49 -9.71
CA LEU A 338 -6.51 -16.92 -8.82
C LEU A 338 -6.43 -17.63 -7.47
N TRP A 339 -7.37 -18.52 -7.18
CA TRP A 339 -7.39 -19.29 -5.93
C TRP A 339 -7.63 -20.78 -6.23
N LEU A 340 -6.97 -21.61 -5.45
CA LEU A 340 -7.11 -23.07 -5.56
C LEU A 340 -8.35 -23.52 -4.78
N GLU A 341 -9.45 -23.86 -5.42
CA GLU A 341 -10.66 -24.29 -4.71
C GLU A 341 -10.41 -25.60 -3.93
N ASP A 342 -10.03 -26.64 -4.63
CA ASP A 342 -9.60 -27.92 -4.08
C ASP A 342 -8.37 -28.42 -4.84
N PRO A 343 -7.16 -28.21 -4.29
CA PRO A 343 -5.94 -28.61 -4.97
C PRO A 343 -5.81 -30.11 -5.17
N THR A 344 -6.68 -30.93 -4.57
CA THR A 344 -6.69 -32.39 -4.74
C THR A 344 -7.32 -32.83 -6.04
N THR A 345 -8.26 -32.04 -6.56
CA THR A 345 -9.03 -32.32 -7.76
C THR A 345 -8.55 -31.56 -8.99
N MET A 346 -7.73 -30.53 -8.80
CA MET A 346 -7.21 -29.69 -9.88
C MET A 346 -6.12 -30.42 -10.69
N ASP A 347 -6.06 -30.13 -11.99
CA ASP A 347 -4.94 -30.62 -12.82
C ASP A 347 -3.62 -29.97 -12.33
N LYS A 348 -2.62 -30.84 -12.05
CA LYS A 348 -1.31 -30.39 -11.53
C LYS A 348 -0.62 -29.36 -12.44
N LYS A 349 -0.89 -29.38 -13.74
CA LYS A 349 -0.35 -28.40 -14.70
C LYS A 349 -0.88 -26.98 -14.48
N ASP A 350 -2.04 -26.86 -13.85
CA ASP A 350 -2.71 -25.59 -13.58
C ASP A 350 -2.37 -25.00 -12.21
N ILE A 351 -1.58 -25.69 -11.42
CA ILE A 351 -1.14 -25.26 -10.09
C ILE A 351 0.30 -24.76 -10.17
N VAL A 352 0.53 -23.54 -9.66
CA VAL A 352 1.89 -23.09 -9.37
C VAL A 352 2.26 -23.53 -7.96
N TYR A 353 3.13 -24.52 -7.87
CA TYR A 353 3.50 -25.11 -6.59
C TYR A 353 4.37 -24.17 -5.77
N PRO A 354 4.08 -24.00 -4.46
CA PRO A 354 5.00 -23.35 -3.57
C PRO A 354 6.25 -24.21 -3.35
N PRO A 355 7.39 -23.63 -2.96
CA PRO A 355 8.63 -24.36 -2.71
C PRO A 355 8.50 -25.47 -1.67
N SER A 356 7.60 -25.29 -0.69
CA SER A 356 7.30 -26.30 0.34
C SER A 356 6.53 -27.50 -0.19
N GLY A 357 5.96 -27.42 -1.39
CA GLY A 357 5.02 -28.40 -1.93
C GLY A 357 3.66 -28.48 -1.21
N ASN A 358 3.42 -27.66 -0.20
CA ASN A 358 2.17 -27.65 0.55
C ASN A 358 1.12 -26.86 -0.20
N LEU A 359 -0.04 -27.46 -0.43
CA LEU A 359 -1.20 -26.84 -1.06
C LEU A 359 -2.34 -26.76 -0.05
N TYR A 360 -3.12 -25.69 -0.16
CA TYR A 360 -4.26 -25.43 0.71
C TYR A 360 -5.44 -24.98 -0.12
N PRO A 361 -6.68 -25.38 0.21
CA PRO A 361 -7.86 -24.84 -0.45
C PRO A 361 -7.93 -23.35 -0.35
N TRP A 362 -8.44 -22.74 -1.40
CA TRP A 362 -8.56 -21.28 -1.54
C TRP A 362 -7.24 -20.51 -1.44
N MET A 363 -6.10 -21.21 -1.49
CA MET A 363 -4.76 -20.58 -1.51
C MET A 363 -4.62 -19.68 -2.73
N SER A 364 -4.17 -18.44 -2.49
CA SER A 364 -3.99 -17.46 -3.54
C SER A 364 -2.84 -17.80 -4.48
N GLN A 365 -3.08 -17.61 -5.76
CA GLN A 365 -2.11 -17.60 -6.85
C GLN A 365 -2.08 -16.24 -7.56
N LYS A 366 -2.66 -15.19 -6.97
CA LYS A 366 -2.69 -13.86 -7.55
C LYS A 366 -1.30 -13.22 -7.64
N PHE A 367 -0.51 -13.37 -6.61
CA PHE A 367 0.82 -12.75 -6.50
C PHE A 367 1.92 -13.79 -6.72
N ILE A 368 2.17 -14.13 -7.97
CA ILE A 368 3.25 -15.04 -8.33
C ILE A 368 4.51 -14.22 -8.61
N VAL A 369 5.61 -14.55 -7.94
CA VAL A 369 6.90 -13.92 -8.20
C VAL A 369 7.40 -14.40 -9.55
N CYS A 370 7.68 -13.47 -10.46
CA CYS A 370 7.93 -13.73 -11.88
C CYS A 370 9.23 -14.49 -12.21
N ALA A 371 10.10 -14.72 -11.25
CA ALA A 371 11.38 -15.40 -11.46
C ALA A 371 11.28 -16.94 -11.47
N ILE A 372 10.08 -17.50 -11.55
CA ILE A 372 9.92 -18.95 -11.63
C ILE A 372 9.99 -19.37 -13.11
N ASP A 373 11.18 -19.62 -13.57
CA ASP A 373 11.39 -20.61 -14.60
C ASP A 373 10.87 -21.95 -14.05
N ASN A 374 9.79 -22.46 -14.63
CA ASN A 374 9.21 -23.76 -14.25
C ASN A 374 10.18 -24.94 -14.38
N THR A 375 11.41 -24.70 -14.79
CA THR A 375 12.47 -25.70 -15.01
C THR A 375 13.52 -25.71 -13.91
N SER A 376 13.58 -24.70 -13.05
CA SER A 376 14.61 -24.64 -12.00
C SER A 376 13.97 -24.73 -10.61
N SER A 377 14.32 -25.77 -9.89
CA SER A 377 14.18 -25.89 -8.44
C SER A 377 15.00 -24.84 -7.65
N ALA A 378 15.68 -23.96 -8.35
CA ALA A 378 16.54 -22.94 -7.78
C ALA A 378 15.73 -21.66 -7.52
N TYR A 379 15.06 -21.61 -6.39
CA TYR A 379 14.66 -20.38 -5.75
C TYR A 379 15.91 -19.62 -5.30
N ASP A 380 16.56 -18.99 -6.22
CA ASP A 380 17.60 -18.02 -5.90
C ASP A 380 16.92 -16.80 -5.28
N GLY A 381 17.06 -16.64 -3.98
CA GLY A 381 16.49 -15.50 -3.26
C GLY A 381 16.98 -14.13 -3.76
N SER A 382 18.01 -14.09 -4.59
CA SER A 382 18.51 -12.89 -5.25
C SER A 382 17.65 -12.46 -6.46
N LYS A 383 16.76 -13.32 -6.97
CA LYS A 383 15.91 -13.05 -8.15
C LYS A 383 14.43 -12.86 -7.81
N LEU A 384 14.08 -12.68 -6.55
CA LEU A 384 12.72 -12.54 -6.08
C LEU A 384 12.22 -11.07 -6.10
N SER A 385 12.81 -10.24 -6.93
CA SER A 385 12.32 -8.88 -7.14
C SER A 385 11.08 -8.91 -8.03
N ALA A 386 10.02 -8.37 -7.51
CA ALA A 386 8.82 -8.12 -8.28
C ALA A 386 8.29 -6.73 -7.91
N ASP A 387 7.79 -6.04 -8.91
CA ASP A 387 7.20 -4.72 -8.73
C ASP A 387 5.87 -4.85 -7.98
N VAL A 388 5.48 -3.82 -7.22
CA VAL A 388 4.24 -3.84 -6.41
C VAL A 388 3.30 -2.76 -6.91
N PRO A 389 2.06 -3.10 -7.32
CA PRO A 389 1.09 -2.09 -7.75
C PRO A 389 0.61 -1.27 -6.56
N TYR A 390 0.58 0.06 -6.72
CA TYR A 390 0.01 1.01 -5.77
C TYR A 390 -1.29 1.62 -6.29
N MET A 391 -1.47 1.64 -7.62
CA MET A 391 -2.68 2.08 -8.30
C MET A 391 -2.82 1.38 -9.63
N ARG A 392 -3.99 0.79 -9.87
CA ARG A 392 -4.32 0.11 -11.13
C ARG A 392 -5.61 0.65 -11.75
N LEU A 393 -5.71 0.58 -13.07
CA LEU A 393 -6.91 0.99 -13.80
C LEU A 393 -8.21 0.32 -13.31
N PRO A 394 -8.24 -0.99 -12.96
CA PRO A 394 -9.43 -1.61 -12.37
C PRO A 394 -9.95 -0.90 -11.12
N GLU A 395 -9.07 -0.44 -10.23
CA GLU A 395 -9.47 0.35 -9.07
C GLU A 395 -10.16 1.65 -9.48
N ILE A 396 -9.57 2.36 -10.43
CA ILE A 396 -10.08 3.64 -10.94
C ILE A 396 -11.48 3.46 -11.53
N ILE A 397 -11.68 2.42 -12.35
CA ILE A 397 -13.00 2.07 -12.91
C ILE A 397 -14.01 1.75 -11.80
N LEU A 398 -13.58 1.08 -10.73
CA LEU A 398 -14.47 0.75 -9.61
C LEU A 398 -14.79 1.98 -8.74
N ILE A 399 -13.89 2.97 -8.64
CA ILE A 399 -14.20 4.26 -8.03
C ILE A 399 -15.22 5.03 -8.90
N GLU A 400 -15.06 5.04 -10.23
CA GLU A 400 -16.01 5.62 -11.17
C GLU A 400 -17.40 4.99 -10.99
N ALA A 401 -17.46 3.66 -10.99
CA ALA A 401 -18.71 2.92 -10.84
C ALA A 401 -19.41 3.19 -9.50
N GLU A 402 -18.66 3.10 -8.38
CA GLU A 402 -19.22 3.34 -7.04
C GLU A 402 -19.69 4.78 -6.87
N GLY A 403 -18.87 5.75 -7.33
CA GLY A 403 -19.20 7.16 -7.26
C GLY A 403 -20.49 7.48 -8.02
N TYR A 404 -20.63 7.02 -9.25
CA TYR A 404 -21.87 7.23 -10.02
C TYR A 404 -23.07 6.49 -9.42
N ALA A 405 -22.90 5.26 -8.93
CA ALA A 405 -24.00 4.51 -8.31
C ALA A 405 -24.54 5.24 -7.09
N ARG A 406 -23.67 5.72 -6.20
CA ARG A 406 -24.06 6.47 -5.00
C ARG A 406 -24.59 7.87 -5.29
N ALA A 407 -24.18 8.47 -6.41
CA ALA A 407 -24.74 9.72 -6.91
C ALA A 407 -26.09 9.55 -7.63
N GLY A 408 -26.63 8.32 -7.73
CA GLY A 408 -27.87 8.02 -8.42
C GLY A 408 -27.76 7.98 -9.95
N LYS A 409 -26.57 8.05 -10.51
CA LYS A 409 -26.28 7.95 -11.95
C LYS A 409 -26.14 6.49 -12.37
N THR A 410 -27.27 5.77 -12.35
CA THR A 410 -27.30 4.31 -12.53
C THR A 410 -26.71 3.86 -13.86
N ALA A 411 -27.02 4.56 -14.95
CA ALA A 411 -26.57 4.15 -16.28
C ALA A 411 -25.06 4.28 -16.46
N GLU A 412 -24.48 5.37 -15.92
CA GLU A 412 -23.04 5.63 -15.91
C GLU A 412 -22.32 4.60 -15.03
N ALA A 413 -22.87 4.29 -13.86
CA ALA A 413 -22.33 3.29 -12.96
C ALA A 413 -22.31 1.89 -13.59
N GLN A 414 -23.42 1.48 -14.22
CA GLN A 414 -23.51 0.22 -14.96
C GLN A 414 -22.51 0.19 -16.13
N ALA A 415 -22.36 1.29 -16.86
CA ALA A 415 -21.40 1.40 -17.96
C ALA A 415 -19.96 1.23 -17.48
N ALA A 416 -19.59 1.90 -16.38
CA ALA A 416 -18.27 1.79 -15.77
C ALA A 416 -18.00 0.35 -15.28
N LEU A 417 -18.92 -0.23 -14.52
CA LEU A 417 -18.81 -1.60 -14.04
C LEU A 417 -18.65 -2.60 -15.19
N ASN A 418 -19.42 -2.45 -16.25
CA ASN A 418 -19.37 -3.31 -17.43
C ASN A 418 -18.03 -3.28 -18.15
N LYS A 419 -17.27 -2.17 -18.11
CA LYS A 419 -15.93 -2.11 -18.69
C LYS A 419 -15.02 -3.18 -18.06
N LEU A 420 -15.03 -3.30 -16.74
CA LEU A 420 -14.19 -4.26 -16.03
C LEU A 420 -14.77 -5.67 -16.05
N ALA A 421 -16.05 -5.82 -15.67
CA ALA A 421 -16.65 -7.13 -15.46
C ALA A 421 -16.63 -7.99 -16.74
N LYS A 422 -16.88 -7.41 -17.92
CA LYS A 422 -16.82 -8.13 -19.22
C LYS A 422 -15.40 -8.54 -19.63
N VAL A 423 -14.38 -7.84 -19.15
CA VAL A 423 -12.98 -8.23 -19.40
C VAL A 423 -12.58 -9.40 -18.49
N ARG A 424 -13.16 -9.48 -17.30
CA ARG A 424 -12.86 -10.54 -16.31
C ARG A 424 -13.73 -11.79 -16.51
N ASP A 425 -14.98 -11.62 -16.95
CA ASP A 425 -15.92 -12.71 -17.18
C ASP A 425 -16.54 -12.57 -18.57
N SER A 426 -16.13 -13.44 -19.51
CA SER A 426 -16.63 -13.43 -20.88
C SER A 426 -18.12 -13.78 -21.00
N ALA A 427 -18.69 -14.42 -19.98
CA ALA A 427 -20.11 -14.75 -19.89
C ALA A 427 -20.94 -13.71 -19.13
N TYR A 428 -20.30 -12.64 -18.63
CA TYR A 428 -21.01 -11.60 -17.90
C TYR A 428 -22.08 -10.93 -18.77
N PRO A 429 -23.35 -10.99 -18.36
CA PRO A 429 -24.45 -10.54 -19.23
C PRO A 429 -24.53 -9.02 -19.35
N GLY A 430 -23.82 -8.30 -18.52
CA GLY A 430 -23.94 -6.87 -18.26
C GLY A 430 -24.77 -6.60 -17.02
N CYS A 431 -24.38 -5.55 -16.29
CA CYS A 431 -25.07 -5.13 -15.09
C CYS A 431 -26.42 -4.52 -15.41
N THR A 432 -27.46 -5.02 -14.76
CA THR A 432 -28.84 -4.49 -14.79
C THR A 432 -29.32 -4.09 -13.39
N SER A 433 -28.50 -4.29 -12.37
CA SER A 433 -28.77 -3.96 -10.98
C SER A 433 -28.93 -2.44 -10.80
N THR A 434 -29.77 -2.03 -9.87
CA THR A 434 -30.03 -0.62 -9.53
C THR A 434 -30.02 -0.40 -8.01
N GLY A 435 -29.86 0.84 -7.57
CA GLY A 435 -29.86 1.19 -6.12
C GLY A 435 -28.82 0.39 -5.35
N ASP A 436 -29.19 -0.12 -4.17
CA ASP A 436 -28.29 -0.86 -3.27
C ASP A 436 -27.74 -2.13 -3.92
N ALA A 437 -28.51 -2.83 -4.74
CA ALA A 437 -28.06 -4.02 -5.43
C ALA A 437 -26.93 -3.71 -6.44
N LEU A 438 -26.94 -2.54 -7.06
CA LEU A 438 -25.83 -2.10 -7.93
C LEU A 438 -24.59 -1.79 -7.09
N ILE A 439 -24.75 -1.12 -5.96
CA ILE A 439 -23.65 -0.82 -5.04
C ILE A 439 -23.02 -2.13 -4.51
N ASP A 440 -23.84 -3.10 -4.11
CA ASP A 440 -23.37 -4.41 -3.64
C ASP A 440 -22.60 -5.18 -4.72
N GLU A 441 -23.05 -5.10 -5.97
CA GLU A 441 -22.36 -5.73 -7.10
C GLU A 441 -21.00 -5.05 -7.36
N ILE A 442 -20.94 -3.71 -7.33
CA ILE A 442 -19.68 -2.97 -7.47
C ILE A 442 -18.71 -3.30 -6.33
N LEU A 443 -19.18 -3.31 -5.09
CA LEU A 443 -18.35 -3.65 -3.93
C LEU A 443 -17.88 -5.10 -3.98
N PHE A 444 -18.70 -6.03 -4.47
CA PHE A 444 -18.27 -7.41 -4.71
C PHE A 444 -17.13 -7.47 -5.73
N GLN A 445 -17.30 -6.80 -6.88
CA GLN A 445 -16.24 -6.73 -7.89
C GLN A 445 -14.95 -6.11 -7.33
N ARG A 446 -15.07 -5.09 -6.48
CA ARG A 446 -13.94 -4.44 -5.83
C ARG A 446 -13.19 -5.39 -4.90
N ARG A 447 -13.89 -6.17 -4.09
CA ARG A 447 -13.28 -7.14 -3.16
C ARG A 447 -12.46 -8.22 -3.87
N ILE A 448 -12.97 -8.78 -4.98
CA ILE A 448 -12.26 -9.84 -5.72
C ILE A 448 -11.14 -9.28 -6.60
N GLU A 449 -11.34 -8.09 -7.21
CA GLU A 449 -10.34 -7.46 -8.07
C GLU A 449 -9.13 -6.97 -7.27
N LEU A 450 -9.37 -6.30 -6.15
CA LEU A 450 -8.34 -5.65 -5.35
C LEU A 450 -7.88 -6.49 -4.15
N TRP A 451 -8.26 -7.76 -4.10
CA TRP A 451 -7.83 -8.67 -3.04
C TRP A 451 -6.31 -8.68 -2.89
N GLY A 452 -5.83 -8.47 -1.67
CA GLY A 452 -4.40 -8.45 -1.33
C GLY A 452 -3.69 -7.12 -1.63
N GLU A 453 -4.41 -6.06 -2.05
CA GLU A 453 -3.83 -4.77 -2.43
C GLU A 453 -4.05 -3.65 -1.39
N GLY A 454 -4.53 -3.99 -0.20
CA GLY A 454 -4.59 -3.05 0.94
C GLY A 454 -5.87 -2.24 1.04
N PHE A 455 -6.94 -2.64 0.35
CA PHE A 455 -8.17 -1.84 0.29
C PHE A 455 -9.24 -2.26 1.30
N ARG A 456 -9.23 -3.52 1.80
CA ARG A 456 -10.41 -4.00 2.54
C ARG A 456 -10.66 -3.28 3.86
N PHE A 457 -9.65 -3.08 4.71
CA PHE A 457 -9.82 -2.35 5.96
C PHE A 457 -10.25 -0.88 5.76
N PRO A 458 -9.61 -0.10 4.86
CA PRO A 458 -10.09 1.24 4.53
C PRO A 458 -11.52 1.26 3.97
N ASP A 459 -11.90 0.29 3.15
CA ASP A 459 -13.25 0.19 2.60
C ASP A 459 -14.29 -0.08 3.69
N LEU A 460 -14.04 -1.01 4.60
CA LEU A 460 -14.92 -1.27 5.74
C LEU A 460 -15.11 0.00 6.59
N LYS A 461 -14.00 0.69 6.91
CA LYS A 461 -14.03 1.90 7.72
C LYS A 461 -14.79 3.04 7.04
N ARG A 462 -14.47 3.37 5.77
CA ARG A 462 -15.15 4.46 5.03
C ARG A 462 -16.63 4.20 4.81
N LEU A 463 -17.00 2.93 4.56
CA LEU A 463 -18.38 2.51 4.32
C LEU A 463 -19.18 2.34 5.61
N HIS A 464 -18.55 2.50 6.77
CA HIS A 464 -19.15 2.28 8.08
C HIS A 464 -19.79 0.88 8.18
N MET A 465 -19.02 -0.13 7.78
CA MET A 465 -19.42 -1.53 7.78
C MET A 465 -18.80 -2.27 8.97
N ASP A 466 -19.54 -3.25 9.46
CA ASP A 466 -19.01 -4.20 10.41
C ASP A 466 -17.93 -5.07 9.74
N LEU A 467 -16.92 -5.50 10.51
CA LEU A 467 -16.06 -6.60 10.12
C LEU A 467 -16.78 -7.91 10.43
N ASP A 468 -17.03 -8.73 9.40
CA ASP A 468 -17.62 -10.06 9.56
C ASP A 468 -16.83 -11.11 8.78
N ARG A 469 -16.04 -11.89 9.50
CA ARG A 469 -15.23 -12.97 8.95
C ARG A 469 -16.00 -14.28 8.76
N GLY A 470 -17.30 -14.26 9.00
CA GLY A 470 -18.19 -15.39 8.84
C GLY A 470 -18.34 -16.26 10.10
N PRO A 471 -19.22 -17.25 10.07
CA PRO A 471 -19.63 -18.04 11.21
C PRO A 471 -18.50 -18.94 11.74
N LYS A 472 -18.59 -19.29 13.03
CA LYS A 472 -17.72 -20.28 13.66
C LYS A 472 -17.81 -21.62 12.91
N PRO A 473 -16.67 -22.32 12.72
CA PRO A 473 -16.67 -23.65 12.14
C PRO A 473 -17.53 -24.62 12.94
N ARG A 474 -18.27 -25.46 12.23
CA ARG A 474 -18.95 -26.63 12.83
C ARG A 474 -18.20 -27.89 12.44
N ASP A 475 -18.06 -28.82 13.40
CA ASP A 475 -17.58 -30.19 13.18
C ASP A 475 -16.22 -30.29 12.46
N GLY A 476 -15.25 -29.44 12.84
CA GLY A 476 -13.90 -29.43 12.26
C GLY A 476 -13.82 -28.81 10.86
N TYR A 477 -14.93 -28.34 10.32
CA TYR A 477 -15.01 -27.59 9.06
C TYR A 477 -15.23 -26.12 9.34
N ASN A 478 -14.38 -25.31 8.77
CA ASN A 478 -14.53 -23.88 8.85
C ASN A 478 -15.58 -23.43 7.84
N GLN A 479 -16.76 -23.02 8.27
CA GLN A 479 -17.73 -22.38 7.38
C GLN A 479 -17.28 -20.98 6.96
N GLY A 480 -16.22 -20.46 7.52
CA GLY A 480 -15.57 -19.21 7.15
C GLY A 480 -14.31 -19.39 6.29
N GLY A 481 -14.11 -20.51 5.62
CA GLY A 481 -13.11 -20.57 4.59
C GLY A 481 -11.83 -21.35 4.84
N TRP A 482 -11.82 -22.28 5.80
CA TRP A 482 -10.54 -22.79 6.26
C TRP A 482 -10.49 -24.31 6.32
N LYS A 483 -9.88 -24.92 5.31
CA LYS A 483 -9.29 -26.24 5.36
C LYS A 483 -7.85 -26.13 4.87
N SER A 484 -6.89 -26.71 5.58
CA SER A 484 -5.56 -26.90 5.05
C SER A 484 -5.36 -28.36 4.71
N TYR A 485 -4.74 -28.62 3.56
CA TYR A 485 -4.29 -29.94 3.17
C TYR A 485 -2.77 -29.94 3.09
N LYS A 486 -2.14 -31.03 3.51
CA LYS A 486 -0.76 -31.26 3.14
C LYS A 486 -0.73 -31.98 1.80
N HIS A 487 0.04 -31.47 0.86
CA HIS A 487 0.39 -32.20 -0.34
C HIS A 487 1.37 -33.31 0.06
N GLN A 488 0.86 -34.51 0.22
CA GLN A 488 1.63 -35.74 0.20
C GLN A 488 0.96 -36.68 -0.78
N ASP A 489 1.70 -37.66 -1.32
CA ASP A 489 1.20 -38.57 -2.35
C ASP A 489 -0.03 -39.42 -1.94
N ASN A 490 -0.46 -39.31 -0.69
CA ASN A 490 -1.70 -39.84 -0.14
C ASN A 490 -2.49 -38.72 0.53
N LEU A 491 -3.28 -38.00 -0.25
CA LEU A 491 -4.17 -36.96 0.22
C LEU A 491 -5.39 -37.60 0.91
N ASP A 492 -5.38 -37.65 2.23
CA ASP A 492 -6.59 -37.72 2.99
C ASP A 492 -7.05 -36.27 3.31
N PRO A 493 -8.10 -35.76 2.65
CA PRO A 493 -8.59 -34.41 2.89
C PRO A 493 -9.08 -34.20 4.33
N LEU A 494 -9.28 -35.26 5.08
CA LEU A 494 -9.81 -35.26 6.43
C LEU A 494 -8.70 -35.37 7.52
N ALA A 495 -7.48 -35.75 7.16
CA ALA A 495 -6.44 -36.10 8.12
C ALA A 495 -5.62 -34.94 8.68
N SER A 496 -5.75 -33.72 8.14
CA SER A 496 -5.02 -32.55 8.68
C SER A 496 -5.93 -31.32 8.76
N ASN A 497 -6.85 -31.36 9.71
CA ASN A 497 -7.69 -30.24 10.08
C ASN A 497 -6.87 -29.15 10.76
N TYR A 498 -6.22 -28.26 9.99
CA TYR A 498 -5.73 -27.01 10.50
C TYR A 498 -6.81 -25.95 10.32
N ASN A 499 -7.43 -25.65 11.42
CA ASN A 499 -8.41 -24.59 11.55
C ASN A 499 -7.68 -23.31 11.99
N MET A 500 -7.59 -22.32 11.13
CA MET A 500 -6.85 -21.08 11.45
C MET A 500 -7.59 -20.17 12.40
N TYR A 501 -8.90 -20.24 12.40
CA TYR A 501 -9.71 -19.64 13.43
C TYR A 501 -10.12 -20.70 14.46
N ASP A 502 -9.14 -21.49 14.90
CA ASP A 502 -9.33 -22.07 16.23
C ASP A 502 -9.61 -20.88 17.17
N ALA A 503 -10.75 -20.95 17.85
CA ALA A 503 -11.19 -19.93 18.79
C ALA A 503 -10.11 -19.56 19.82
N GLN A 504 -9.09 -20.40 20.01
CA GLN A 504 -7.94 -20.14 20.86
C GLN A 504 -6.90 -19.18 20.28
N GLU A 505 -6.87 -18.92 18.96
CA GLU A 505 -5.80 -18.11 18.36
C GLU A 505 -6.24 -16.76 17.84
N ILE A 506 -7.35 -16.67 17.13
CA ILE A 506 -7.90 -15.35 16.78
C ILE A 506 -8.93 -14.91 17.80
N GLY A 507 -9.60 -15.86 18.46
CA GLY A 507 -10.70 -15.62 19.38
C GLY A 507 -12.02 -15.38 18.65
N GLU A 508 -13.14 -15.78 19.25
CA GLU A 508 -14.46 -15.49 18.68
C GLU A 508 -14.71 -13.98 18.61
N GLU A 509 -14.17 -13.25 19.58
CA GLU A 509 -14.25 -11.79 19.67
C GLU A 509 -13.63 -11.07 18.48
N ASN A 510 -12.69 -11.69 17.77
CA ASN A 510 -12.03 -11.11 16.61
C ASN A 510 -12.61 -11.55 15.26
N ARG A 511 -13.70 -12.31 15.26
CA ARG A 511 -14.41 -12.71 14.03
C ARG A 511 -15.37 -11.65 13.56
N PHE A 512 -15.96 -10.95 14.51
CA PHE A 512 -16.87 -9.85 14.28
C PHE A 512 -16.38 -8.61 15.03
N ARG A 513 -16.43 -7.46 14.37
CA ARG A 513 -16.16 -6.18 14.97
C ARG A 513 -17.24 -5.21 14.53
N ASP A 514 -17.99 -4.71 15.48
CA ASP A 514 -18.98 -3.68 15.24
C ASP A 514 -18.34 -2.43 14.62
N LYS A 515 -19.00 -1.83 13.66
CA LYS A 515 -18.52 -0.64 12.93
C LYS A 515 -18.26 0.58 13.81
N ASP A 516 -18.88 0.65 14.99
CA ASP A 516 -18.72 1.74 15.96
C ASP A 516 -17.71 1.40 17.08
N HIS A 517 -17.05 0.23 17.01
CA HIS A 517 -16.05 -0.18 17.99
C HIS A 517 -14.84 0.75 17.98
N ILE A 518 -14.24 1.00 19.16
CA ILE A 518 -13.09 1.90 19.29
C ILE A 518 -11.86 1.42 18.53
N ASP A 519 -11.69 0.12 18.34
CA ASP A 519 -10.55 -0.50 17.65
C ASP A 519 -10.44 -0.11 16.16
N TRP A 520 -11.39 0.62 15.60
CA TRP A 520 -11.24 1.21 14.26
C TRP A 520 -10.24 2.36 14.21
N GLN A 521 -9.78 2.83 15.37
CA GLN A 521 -8.71 3.81 15.50
C GLN A 521 -7.45 3.14 16.08
N PHE A 522 -6.30 3.44 15.48
CA PHE A 522 -5.01 2.98 15.97
C PHE A 522 -4.53 3.85 17.12
N ALA A 523 -3.86 3.25 18.10
CA ALA A 523 -3.19 3.98 19.15
C ALA A 523 -2.12 4.91 18.59
N ILE A 524 -2.10 6.15 19.04
CA ILE A 524 -0.96 7.04 18.79
C ILE A 524 0.25 6.47 19.56
N PRO A 525 1.43 6.32 18.94
CA PRO A 525 2.59 5.80 19.63
C PRO A 525 2.95 6.61 20.88
N GLN A 526 3.37 5.91 21.93
CA GLN A 526 3.72 6.55 23.20
C GLN A 526 4.86 7.56 23.02
N ASP A 527 5.82 7.30 22.14
CA ASP A 527 6.90 8.23 21.78
C ASP A 527 6.36 9.60 21.33
N GLU A 528 5.27 9.63 20.54
CA GLU A 528 4.65 10.88 20.10
C GLU A 528 3.94 11.58 21.26
N ILE A 529 3.20 10.84 22.07
CA ILE A 529 2.49 11.41 23.25
C ILE A 529 3.49 12.04 24.23
N ASP A 530 4.63 11.39 24.45
CA ASP A 530 5.67 11.88 25.35
C ASP A 530 6.41 13.11 24.78
N ALA A 531 6.63 13.14 23.47
CA ALA A 531 7.35 14.23 22.79
C ALA A 531 6.45 15.44 22.47
N ASN A 532 5.15 15.21 22.29
CA ASN A 532 4.17 16.23 21.89
C ASN A 532 3.03 16.33 22.91
N PRO A 533 3.18 17.14 23.96
CA PRO A 533 2.20 17.23 25.05
C PRO A 533 0.81 17.77 24.60
N LEU A 534 0.70 18.28 23.38
CA LEU A 534 -0.55 18.73 22.79
C LEU A 534 -1.28 17.60 22.03
N CYS A 535 -0.60 16.48 21.77
CA CYS A 535 -1.19 15.36 21.06
C CYS A 535 -2.02 14.48 22.01
N GLN A 536 -3.32 14.43 21.80
CA GLN A 536 -4.23 13.60 22.58
C GLN A 536 -4.23 12.17 22.08
N GLN A 537 -4.15 11.18 22.99
CA GLN A 537 -4.29 9.76 22.67
C GLN A 537 -5.72 9.41 22.20
N ASN A 538 -5.87 8.40 21.36
CA ASN A 538 -7.14 7.78 21.07
C ASN A 538 -7.66 7.00 22.29
N LEU A 539 -8.96 6.79 22.37
CA LEU A 539 -9.53 5.85 23.34
C LEU A 539 -9.01 4.44 23.00
N LEU A 540 -8.49 3.74 23.99
CA LEU A 540 -7.94 2.39 23.85
C LEU A 540 -8.79 1.38 24.62
#